data_627f584f4fabd00df17e00c693de6fd5
#
_entry.id   627f584f4fabd00df17e00c693de6fd5
#
_cell.length_a   1.000
_cell.length_b   1.000
_cell.length_c   1.000
_cell.angle_alpha   90.00
_cell.angle_beta   90.00
_cell.angle_gamma   90.00
#
_symmetry.space_group_name_H-M   'P 1'
#
loop_
_entity.id
_entity.type
_entity.pdbx_description
1 polymer ?
#
loop_
_entity_poly.entity_id
_entity_poly.type
_entity_poly.pdbx_seq_one_letter_code
_entity_poly.pdbx_strand_id
1 'polypeptide(L)'
;GRTWKLEQLLKNAKKDQIQVYTDCGQGFSENNSFWIETEPDKEGLIRLTILLPAGCKAVRLDPAEETCLVKVRRILGELGGSYELPWSHNGRELENTGIVYTTEDPQLLISGIVGGTSRLYVELSVQTISPDAAYACMNLLNRVRRAERLYNSAPFKLLKKLKRTGK
;
A
#
# COMPACT_ATOMS: atom_id res chain seq x y z
N GLY A 1 11.66 -6.06 38.85
CA GLY A 1 11.66 -7.16 37.96
C GLY A 1 10.78 -7.13 36.74
N ARG A 2 9.54 -6.62 36.80
CA ARG A 2 8.61 -6.64 35.62
C ARG A 2 8.89 -5.52 34.60
N THR A 3 9.29 -4.35 35.06
CA THR A 3 9.64 -3.20 34.19
C THR A 3 10.86 -3.46 33.32
N TRP A 4 11.87 -4.12 33.86
CA TRP A 4 13.10 -4.44 33.13
C TRP A 4 12.87 -5.44 31.98
N LYS A 5 12.01 -6.45 32.16
CA LYS A 5 11.63 -7.38 31.08
C LYS A 5 10.84 -6.70 29.96
N LEU A 6 9.96 -5.76 30.29
CA LEU A 6 9.19 -5.00 29.31
C LEU A 6 10.11 -4.07 28.50
N GLU A 7 11.06 -3.39 29.16
CA GLU A 7 12.04 -2.54 28.48
C GLU A 7 12.98 -3.33 27.55
N GLN A 8 13.38 -4.55 27.95
CA GLN A 8 14.15 -5.43 27.08
C GLN A 8 13.33 -5.95 25.90
N LEU A 9 12.07 -6.31 26.11
CA LEU A 9 11.16 -6.71 25.04
C LEU A 9 10.93 -5.57 24.05
N LEU A 10 10.80 -4.33 24.53
CA LEU A 10 10.66 -3.14 23.70
C LEU A 10 11.96 -2.78 22.96
N LYS A 11 13.14 -3.02 23.58
CA LYS A 11 14.45 -2.85 22.91
C LYS A 11 14.71 -3.90 21.83
N ASN A 12 14.16 -5.10 21.99
CA ASN A 12 14.27 -6.19 21.03
C ASN A 12 13.11 -6.24 20.02
N ALA A 13 12.12 -5.35 20.16
CA ALA A 13 11.07 -5.21 19.15
C ALA A 13 11.74 -4.82 17.83
N LYS A 14 11.57 -5.65 16.80
CA LYS A 14 12.00 -5.36 15.43
C LYS A 14 11.36 -4.02 15.04
N LYS A 15 12.17 -3.01 14.74
CA LYS A 15 11.65 -1.75 14.22
C LYS A 15 11.01 -2.02 12.86
N ASP A 16 9.85 -1.44 12.63
CA ASP A 16 9.20 -1.54 11.34
C ASP A 16 10.08 -0.87 10.28
N GLN A 17 10.28 -1.57 9.18
CA GLN A 17 11.12 -1.12 8.07
C GLN A 17 10.39 -1.34 6.75
N ILE A 18 10.65 -0.46 5.80
CA ILE A 18 10.22 -0.61 4.41
C ILE A 18 11.46 -0.82 3.56
N GLN A 19 11.45 -1.85 2.72
CA GLN A 19 12.50 -2.06 1.73
C GLN A 19 12.18 -1.27 0.46
N VAL A 20 13.18 -0.58 -0.04
CA VAL A 20 13.09 0.26 -1.23
C VAL A 20 14.05 -0.28 -2.29
N TYR A 21 13.52 -0.57 -3.46
CA TYR A 21 14.30 -0.97 -4.63
C TYR A 21 14.25 0.13 -5.68
N THR A 22 15.37 0.39 -6.32
CA THR A 22 15.47 1.36 -7.43
C THR A 22 15.83 0.65 -8.72
N ASP A 23 15.19 1.06 -9.82
CA ASP A 23 15.48 0.59 -11.16
C ASP A 23 16.00 1.74 -12.02
N CYS A 24 17.28 1.67 -12.41
CA CYS A 24 17.92 2.61 -13.32
C CYS A 24 18.03 2.07 -14.75
N GLY A 25 17.19 1.10 -15.12
CA GLY A 25 17.13 0.50 -16.44
C GLY A 25 17.58 -0.95 -16.53
N GLN A 26 17.96 -1.56 -15.40
CA GLN A 26 18.39 -2.97 -15.31
C GLN A 26 17.45 -3.85 -14.52
N GLY A 27 16.28 -3.34 -14.14
CA GLY A 27 15.31 -4.01 -13.27
C GLY A 27 15.64 -3.86 -11.79
N PHE A 28 14.78 -4.44 -10.96
CA PHE A 28 14.93 -4.44 -9.51
C PHE A 28 15.86 -5.58 -9.08
N SER A 29 16.77 -5.29 -8.15
CA SER A 29 17.68 -6.29 -7.58
C SER A 29 18.03 -5.91 -6.13
N GLU A 30 18.44 -6.90 -5.34
CA GLU A 30 18.90 -6.68 -3.96
C GLU A 30 20.08 -5.71 -3.89
N ASN A 31 20.94 -5.68 -4.89
CA ASN A 31 22.10 -4.78 -4.94
C ASN A 31 21.70 -3.31 -5.08
N ASN A 32 20.48 -3.05 -5.55
CA ASN A 32 19.91 -1.70 -5.70
C ASN A 32 18.73 -1.51 -4.75
N SER A 33 18.86 -2.05 -3.54
CA SER A 33 17.85 -1.90 -2.50
C SER A 33 18.46 -1.39 -1.19
N PHE A 34 17.61 -0.79 -0.37
CA PHE A 34 17.96 -0.34 0.97
C PHE A 34 16.72 -0.34 1.86
N TRP A 35 16.94 -0.34 3.17
CA TRP A 35 15.90 -0.35 4.18
C TRP A 35 15.75 1.03 4.81
N ILE A 36 14.50 1.47 4.98
CA ILE A 36 14.16 2.68 5.71
C ILE A 36 13.41 2.28 6.97
N GLU A 37 13.90 2.69 8.14
CA GLU A 37 13.16 2.58 9.40
C GLU A 37 11.96 3.53 9.35
N THR A 38 10.80 3.04 9.78
CA THR A 38 9.56 3.81 9.74
C THR A 38 9.13 4.21 11.14
N GLU A 39 8.71 5.46 11.27
CA GLU A 39 8.13 6.01 12.48
C GLU A 39 6.72 6.54 12.17
N PRO A 40 5.68 5.71 12.35
CA PRO A 40 4.32 6.17 12.16
C PRO A 40 3.99 7.30 13.14
N ASP A 41 3.22 8.28 12.67
CA ASP A 41 2.67 9.30 13.56
C ASP A 41 1.52 8.73 14.41
N LYS A 42 0.83 9.59 15.18
CA LYS A 42 -0.28 9.18 16.06
C LYS A 42 -1.45 8.54 15.31
N GLU A 43 -1.59 8.85 14.03
CA GLU A 43 -2.65 8.32 13.14
C GLU A 43 -2.18 7.09 12.34
N GLY A 44 -0.93 6.67 12.53
CA GLY A 44 -0.31 5.56 11.82
C GLY A 44 0.26 5.94 10.46
N LEU A 45 0.33 7.23 10.11
CA LEU A 45 0.87 7.70 8.84
C LEU A 45 2.39 7.71 8.85
N ILE A 46 2.97 7.06 7.86
CA ILE A 46 4.41 7.01 7.60
C ILE A 46 4.72 7.98 6.48
N ARG A 47 5.74 8.83 6.67
CA ARG A 47 6.26 9.74 5.65
C ARG A 47 7.67 9.35 5.28
N LEU A 48 7.88 9.02 4.00
CA LEU A 48 9.18 8.64 3.46
C LEU A 48 9.67 9.71 2.51
N THR A 49 10.96 10.03 2.61
CA THR A 49 11.71 10.77 1.60
C THR A 49 12.76 9.84 1.02
N ILE A 50 12.65 9.55 -0.27
CA ILE A 50 13.53 8.62 -0.96
C ILE A 50 14.38 9.42 -1.94
N LEU A 51 15.69 9.45 -1.69
CA LEU A 51 16.64 10.04 -2.64
C LEU A 51 16.83 9.08 -3.81
N LEU A 52 16.67 9.59 -5.02
CA LEU A 52 16.79 8.79 -6.23
C LEU A 52 18.21 8.83 -6.79
N PRO A 53 18.78 7.68 -7.20
CA PRO A 53 19.99 7.67 -8.00
C PRO A 53 19.74 8.28 -9.37
N ALA A 54 20.81 8.78 -10.01
CA ALA A 54 20.73 9.31 -11.36
C ALA A 54 20.20 8.25 -12.34
N GLY A 55 19.26 8.63 -13.19
CA GLY A 55 18.67 7.74 -14.19
C GLY A 55 17.61 6.76 -13.63
N CYS A 56 17.17 6.94 -12.40
CA CYS A 56 16.11 6.11 -11.82
C CYS A 56 14.80 6.26 -12.60
N LYS A 57 14.23 5.14 -13.03
CA LYS A 57 13.02 5.07 -13.85
C LYS A 57 11.81 4.57 -13.07
N ALA A 58 12.05 3.72 -12.06
CA ALA A 58 11.01 3.13 -11.23
C ALA A 58 11.53 2.84 -9.82
N VAL A 59 10.61 2.83 -8.87
CA VAL A 59 10.88 2.47 -7.48
C VAL A 59 9.84 1.44 -7.06
N ARG A 60 10.29 0.37 -6.39
CA ARG A 60 9.42 -0.60 -5.72
C ARG A 60 9.58 -0.46 -4.23
N LEU A 61 8.47 -0.40 -3.53
CA LEU A 61 8.41 -0.45 -2.08
C LEU A 61 7.84 -1.80 -1.66
N ASP A 62 8.54 -2.47 -0.77
CA ASP A 62 8.04 -3.66 -0.09
C ASP A 62 7.66 -3.22 1.34
N PRO A 63 6.36 -2.93 1.58
CA PRO A 63 5.94 -2.26 2.81
C PRO A 63 6.00 -3.13 4.05
N ALA A 64 6.02 -4.44 3.88
CA ALA A 64 6.13 -5.42 4.97
C ALA A 64 6.68 -6.75 4.44
N GLU A 65 7.10 -7.62 5.35
CA GLU A 65 7.48 -9.01 5.05
C GLU A 65 6.34 -10.01 5.37
N GLU A 66 5.14 -9.49 5.57
CA GLU A 66 3.97 -10.26 6.00
C GLU A 66 2.72 -9.74 5.31
N THR A 67 1.64 -10.51 5.40
CA THR A 67 0.32 -10.04 5.00
C THR A 67 -0.02 -8.73 5.70
N CYS A 68 -0.50 -7.75 4.97
CA CYS A 68 -0.73 -6.41 5.50
C CYS A 68 -1.85 -5.66 4.78
N LEU A 69 -2.30 -4.61 5.44
CA LEU A 69 -3.19 -3.60 4.89
C LEU A 69 -2.37 -2.31 4.68
N VAL A 70 -2.34 -1.82 3.46
CA VAL A 70 -1.63 -0.57 3.10
C VAL A 70 -2.62 0.45 2.59
N LYS A 71 -2.53 1.66 3.11
CA LYS A 71 -3.28 2.80 2.59
C LYS A 71 -2.29 3.84 2.10
N VAL A 72 -2.30 4.09 0.81
CA VAL A 72 -1.46 5.11 0.17
C VAL A 72 -2.21 6.43 0.18
N ARG A 73 -1.62 7.45 0.78
CA ARG A 73 -2.17 8.79 0.81
C ARG A 73 -1.66 9.63 -0.34
N ARG A 74 -0.35 9.57 -0.61
CA ARG A 74 0.30 10.43 -1.60
C ARG A 74 1.64 9.86 -2.05
N ILE A 75 1.90 9.97 -3.34
CA ILE A 75 3.22 9.67 -3.92
C ILE A 75 3.56 10.81 -4.88
N LEU A 76 4.60 11.55 -4.55
CA LEU A 76 5.07 12.72 -5.31
C LEU A 76 6.51 12.57 -5.71
N GLY A 77 6.85 13.04 -6.92
CA GLY A 77 8.21 13.27 -7.36
C GLY A 77 8.58 14.77 -7.25
N GLU A 78 9.84 15.05 -7.03
CA GLU A 78 10.38 16.42 -7.01
C GLU A 78 11.28 16.67 -8.20
N LEU A 79 10.86 17.63 -9.04
CA LEU A 79 11.60 18.11 -10.22
C LEU A 79 11.26 19.58 -10.45
N GLY A 80 11.97 20.49 -9.77
CA GLY A 80 11.64 21.93 -9.79
C GLY A 80 10.29 22.29 -9.18
N GLY A 81 9.63 21.35 -8.55
CA GLY A 81 8.33 21.38 -7.93
C GLY A 81 7.84 19.96 -7.77
N SER A 82 6.69 19.77 -7.10
CA SER A 82 6.12 18.45 -6.86
C SER A 82 5.15 18.05 -7.97
N TYR A 83 5.17 16.78 -8.37
CA TYR A 83 4.21 16.20 -9.29
C TYR A 83 3.76 14.82 -8.81
N GLU A 84 2.51 14.45 -9.11
CA GLU A 84 1.98 13.13 -8.76
C GLU A 84 2.57 12.04 -9.65
N LEU A 85 2.84 10.89 -9.05
CA LEU A 85 3.37 9.73 -9.74
C LEU A 85 2.34 8.60 -9.79
N PRO A 86 2.20 7.93 -10.95
CA PRO A 86 1.39 6.72 -11.04
C PRO A 86 2.04 5.57 -10.28
N TRP A 87 1.22 4.73 -9.69
CA TRP A 87 1.66 3.56 -8.96
C TRP A 87 0.69 2.40 -9.14
N SER A 88 1.19 1.20 -8.95
CA SER A 88 0.45 -0.05 -8.99
C SER A 88 0.88 -0.97 -7.84
N HIS A 89 0.20 -2.08 -7.66
CA HIS A 89 0.45 -3.01 -6.57
C HIS A 89 0.07 -4.44 -6.94
N ASN A 90 0.55 -5.41 -6.18
CA ASN A 90 0.20 -6.83 -6.34
C ASN A 90 -0.83 -7.33 -5.31
N GLY A 91 -1.45 -6.40 -4.57
CA GLY A 91 -2.54 -6.69 -3.63
C GLY A 91 -3.93 -6.51 -4.25
N ARG A 92 -4.92 -6.39 -3.39
CA ARG A 92 -6.31 -6.12 -3.76
C ARG A 92 -6.81 -4.83 -3.13
N GLU A 93 -7.40 -3.97 -3.93
CA GLU A 93 -8.04 -2.76 -3.43
C GLU A 93 -9.35 -3.07 -2.73
N LEU A 94 -9.48 -2.56 -1.50
CA LEU A 94 -10.73 -2.44 -0.79
C LEU A 94 -11.20 -1.01 -0.92
N GLU A 95 -12.38 -0.82 -1.46
CA GLU A 95 -12.96 0.51 -1.66
C GLU A 95 -12.95 1.30 -0.34
N ASN A 96 -12.36 2.51 -0.36
CA ASN A 96 -12.19 3.42 0.77
C ASN A 96 -11.36 2.91 1.97
N THR A 97 -10.79 1.70 1.90
CA THR A 97 -10.06 1.11 3.03
C THR A 97 -8.57 0.95 2.76
N GLY A 98 -8.18 0.76 1.52
CA GLY A 98 -6.79 0.59 1.10
C GLY A 98 -6.54 -0.69 0.32
N ILE A 99 -5.32 -1.18 0.38
CA ILE A 99 -4.86 -2.38 -0.34
C ILE A 99 -4.62 -3.50 0.67
N VAL A 100 -5.30 -4.63 0.49
CA VAL A 100 -5.02 -5.86 1.25
C VAL A 100 -4.04 -6.71 0.46
N TYR A 101 -2.94 -7.07 1.12
CA TYR A 101 -1.98 -8.03 0.62
C TYR A 101 -2.18 -9.36 1.32
N THR A 102 -2.49 -10.39 0.53
CA THR A 102 -2.64 -11.77 1.01
C THR A 102 -1.37 -12.59 0.82
N THR A 103 -0.33 -11.97 0.28
CA THR A 103 1.01 -12.54 0.09
C THR A 103 1.96 -12.07 1.17
N GLU A 104 2.99 -12.83 1.45
CA GLU A 104 4.12 -12.45 2.29
C GLU A 104 5.13 -11.55 1.56
N ASP A 105 4.90 -11.30 0.27
CA ASP A 105 5.72 -10.41 -0.58
C ASP A 105 4.84 -9.26 -1.14
N PRO A 106 4.37 -8.34 -0.29
CA PRO A 106 3.61 -7.18 -0.72
C PRO A 106 4.50 -6.18 -1.47
N GLN A 107 4.04 -5.73 -2.63
CA GLN A 107 4.80 -4.80 -3.48
C GLN A 107 3.94 -3.62 -3.91
N LEU A 108 4.54 -2.44 -3.85
CA LEU A 108 4.02 -1.19 -4.40
C LEU A 108 5.02 -0.67 -5.45
N LEU A 109 4.58 -0.57 -6.69
CA LEU A 109 5.42 -0.15 -7.81
C LEU A 109 5.11 1.31 -8.19
N ILE A 110 6.11 2.16 -8.12
CA ILE A 110 6.04 3.57 -8.54
C ILE A 110 6.76 3.66 -9.90
N SER A 111 6.06 4.15 -10.90
CA SER A 111 6.55 4.25 -12.27
C SER A 111 6.39 5.67 -12.82
N GLY A 112 6.79 5.89 -14.08
CA GLY A 112 6.63 7.20 -14.71
C GLY A 112 7.50 8.31 -14.12
N ILE A 113 8.64 7.95 -13.51
CA ILE A 113 9.57 8.91 -12.94
C ILE A 113 10.22 9.69 -14.08
N VAL A 114 10.02 11.00 -14.08
CA VAL A 114 10.59 11.90 -15.09
C VAL A 114 12.10 12.04 -14.86
N GLY A 115 12.88 12.02 -15.96
CA GLY A 115 14.34 12.20 -15.88
C GLY A 115 14.71 13.51 -15.17
N GLY A 116 15.66 13.44 -14.24
CA GLY A 116 16.07 14.56 -13.40
C GLY A 116 15.33 14.67 -12.06
N THR A 117 14.31 13.84 -11.82
CA THR A 117 13.65 13.79 -10.51
C THR A 117 14.66 13.41 -9.43
N SER A 118 14.79 14.24 -8.40
CA SER A 118 15.83 14.10 -7.36
C SER A 118 15.38 13.20 -6.20
N ARG A 119 14.09 13.22 -5.86
CA ARG A 119 13.56 12.48 -4.73
C ARG A 119 12.07 12.19 -4.88
N LEU A 120 11.60 11.19 -4.12
CA LEU A 120 10.20 10.89 -3.96
C LEU A 120 9.76 11.19 -2.53
N TYR A 121 8.53 11.65 -2.42
CA TYR A 121 7.80 11.77 -1.15
C TYR A 121 6.66 10.76 -1.15
N VAL A 122 6.64 9.89 -0.17
CA VAL A 122 5.60 8.87 -0.03
C VAL A 122 4.95 8.98 1.33
N GLU A 123 3.64 9.07 1.35
CA GLU A 123 2.83 9.03 2.57
C GLU A 123 1.91 7.81 2.50
N LEU A 124 2.07 6.90 3.45
CA LEU A 124 1.27 5.67 3.54
C LEU A 124 1.10 5.22 4.98
N SER A 125 0.14 4.37 5.21
CA SER A 125 0.04 3.60 6.46
C SER A 125 0.15 2.11 6.15
N VAL A 126 0.81 1.38 7.05
CA VAL A 126 1.01 -0.07 6.93
C VAL A 126 0.57 -0.71 8.23
N GLN A 127 -0.36 -1.66 8.14
CA GLN A 127 -0.82 -2.46 9.25
C GLN A 127 -0.63 -3.93 8.92
N THR A 128 0.23 -4.62 9.65
CA THR A 128 0.35 -6.07 9.53
C THR A 128 -0.91 -6.73 10.05
N ILE A 129 -1.41 -7.71 9.32
CA ILE A 129 -2.60 -8.48 9.66
C ILE A 129 -2.29 -9.97 9.54
N SER A 130 -3.02 -10.80 10.27
CA SER A 130 -2.86 -12.24 10.13
C SER A 130 -3.32 -12.71 8.73
N PRO A 131 -2.79 -13.83 8.21
CA PRO A 131 -3.27 -14.42 6.97
C PRO A 131 -4.77 -14.68 6.98
N ASP A 132 -5.32 -15.12 8.11
CA ASP A 132 -6.76 -15.36 8.27
C ASP A 132 -7.56 -14.07 8.16
N ALA A 133 -7.09 -12.97 8.74
CA ALA A 133 -7.71 -11.66 8.61
C ALA A 133 -7.66 -11.14 7.17
N ALA A 134 -6.54 -11.32 6.48
CA ALA A 134 -6.40 -10.97 5.07
C ALA A 134 -7.40 -11.76 4.20
N TYR A 135 -7.52 -13.05 4.46
CA TYR A 135 -8.47 -13.92 3.76
C TYR A 135 -9.93 -13.53 4.01
N ALA A 136 -10.26 -13.18 5.27
CA ALA A 136 -11.58 -12.71 5.64
C ALA A 136 -11.96 -11.41 4.93
N CYS A 137 -11.02 -10.46 4.82
CA CYS A 137 -11.20 -9.23 4.04
C CYS A 137 -11.49 -9.52 2.56
N MET A 138 -10.77 -10.48 1.97
CA MET A 138 -10.96 -10.88 0.59
C MET A 138 -12.33 -11.52 0.35
N ASN A 139 -12.76 -12.39 1.25
CA ASN A 139 -14.07 -13.03 1.16
C ASN A 139 -15.20 -12.00 1.29
N LEU A 140 -15.07 -11.05 2.21
CA LEU A 140 -16.03 -9.97 2.35
C LEU A 140 -16.13 -9.12 1.06
N LEU A 141 -15.00 -8.76 0.48
CA LEU A 141 -14.95 -8.02 -0.78
C LEU A 141 -15.63 -8.78 -1.93
N ASN A 142 -15.38 -10.09 -2.03
CA ASN A 142 -16.01 -10.93 -3.05
C ASN A 142 -17.53 -11.00 -2.87
N ARG A 143 -18.02 -11.05 -1.63
CA ARG A 143 -19.45 -11.03 -1.32
C ARG A 143 -20.08 -9.69 -1.71
N VAL A 144 -19.46 -8.58 -1.39
CA VAL A 144 -19.93 -7.24 -1.75
C VAL A 144 -20.00 -7.10 -3.27
N ARG A 145 -18.96 -7.50 -4.00
CA ARG A 145 -18.95 -7.48 -5.46
C ARG A 145 -20.04 -8.34 -6.09
N ARG A 146 -20.31 -9.52 -5.53
CA ARG A 146 -21.42 -10.36 -5.98
C ARG A 146 -22.76 -9.68 -5.74
N ALA A 147 -22.97 -9.09 -4.59
CA ALA A 147 -24.19 -8.35 -4.27
C ALA A 147 -24.39 -7.15 -5.22
N GLU A 148 -23.33 -6.39 -5.51
CA GLU A 148 -23.36 -5.29 -6.47
C GLU A 148 -23.69 -5.76 -7.89
N ARG A 149 -23.11 -6.86 -8.35
CA ARG A 149 -23.42 -7.45 -9.66
C ARG A 149 -24.87 -7.87 -9.77
N LEU A 150 -25.40 -8.52 -8.74
CA LEU A 150 -26.83 -8.90 -8.68
C LEU A 150 -27.72 -7.67 -8.66
N TYR A 151 -27.37 -6.66 -7.86
CA TYR A 151 -28.13 -5.41 -7.75
C TYR A 151 -28.15 -4.61 -9.07
N ASN A 152 -27.06 -4.66 -9.84
CA ASN A 152 -26.93 -4.02 -11.14
C ASN A 152 -27.35 -4.90 -12.32
N SER A 153 -27.78 -6.15 -12.07
CA SER A 153 -28.32 -7.03 -13.11
C SER A 153 -29.66 -6.52 -13.65
N ALA A 154 -29.98 -6.85 -14.90
CA ALA A 154 -31.21 -6.40 -15.55
C ALA A 154 -32.50 -6.70 -14.75
N PRO A 155 -32.70 -7.90 -14.14
CA PRO A 155 -33.87 -8.20 -13.31
C PRO A 155 -34.00 -7.27 -12.10
N PHE A 156 -32.90 -6.96 -11.42
CA PHE A 156 -32.93 -6.06 -10.26
C PHE A 156 -33.12 -4.60 -10.64
N LYS A 157 -32.62 -4.15 -11.79
CA LYS A 157 -32.92 -2.80 -12.33
C LYS A 157 -34.41 -2.64 -12.63
N LEU A 158 -35.04 -3.66 -13.13
CA LEU A 158 -36.49 -3.68 -13.41
C LEU A 158 -37.31 -3.57 -12.12
N LEU A 159 -36.96 -4.32 -11.08
CA LEU A 159 -37.61 -4.26 -9.77
C LEU A 159 -37.46 -2.88 -9.11
N LYS A 160 -36.33 -2.20 -9.26
CA LYS A 160 -36.14 -0.81 -8.81
C LYS A 160 -37.07 0.17 -9.52
N LYS A 161 -37.25 0.03 -10.84
CA LYS A 161 -38.17 0.86 -11.63
C LYS A 161 -39.61 0.65 -11.15
N LEU A 162 -40.03 -0.57 -10.88
CA LEU A 162 -41.36 -0.89 -10.37
C LEU A 162 -41.62 -0.30 -8.96
N LYS A 163 -40.64 -0.30 -8.09
CA LYS A 163 -40.74 0.35 -6.76
C LYS A 163 -40.82 1.87 -6.83
N ARG A 164 -40.23 2.50 -7.84
CA ARG A 164 -40.28 3.97 -8.04
C ARG A 164 -41.60 4.44 -8.65
N THR A 165 -42.25 3.59 -9.42
CA THR A 165 -43.54 3.91 -10.09
C THR A 165 -44.76 3.53 -9.23
N GLY A 166 -44.58 2.80 -8.15
CA GLY A 166 -45.65 2.39 -7.24
C GLY A 166 -45.94 3.36 -6.08
N LYS A 167 -45.62 4.64 -6.25
CA LYS A 167 -46.02 5.71 -5.32
C LYS A 167 -47.22 6.46 -5.83
#